data_efb4760b387557d18faec21b2626f04f
#
_entry.id   efb4760b387557d18faec21b2626f04f
#
_cell.length_a   1.000
_cell.length_b   1.000
_cell.length_c   1.000
_cell.angle_alpha   90.00
_cell.angle_beta   90.00
_cell.angle_gamma   90.00
#
_symmetry.space_group_name_H-M   'P 1'
#
loop_
_entity.id
_entity.type
_entity.pdbx_description
1 polymer ?
#
loop_
_entity_poly.entity_id
_entity_poly.type
_entity_poly.pdbx_seq_one_letter_code
_entity_poly.pdbx_strand_id
1 'polypeptide(L)'
;MLYTVLRKLKLGKSAYQLLYPFRGKASALPGTNEARALLESVSPDTGGSCLCARRVKGAVRKGELDIIIPAYNAEKYLHECMDSVLAQQTQYSFRVLAIDDGSTDATGELLDGYAARDSRVHVVHQENRGHSGARNAGLEMADAELVMFLDSDDVLFPDAVEQLVGAVMNGDAVFSEGAYEVVDTQLSHISDRPHKAGEISACEDCYSYPWGKVYRLSALDGFCFPDGYLYEDSFIYQVLFQRYAQLDRKAAGVDSTVVKYRVNPGGISRRSRGSVKSIDSLWITLSLHEDRKRLGIQNTQEYYVYILSMLVLTYHRTEQRDEETKKAIFVMWRDFLGREFGGFSSADPFLRKLERAVHDRDYPAYELFCKLAD
;
A
#
# COMPACT_ATOMS: atom_id res chain seq x y z
N MET A 1 21.89 8.53 13.75
CA MET A 1 21.59 8.28 15.19
C MET A 1 20.86 9.45 15.86
N LEU A 2 21.39 10.68 15.88
CA LEU A 2 20.77 11.85 16.53
C LEU A 2 19.31 12.12 16.06
N TYR A 3 19.08 12.21 14.75
CA TYR A 3 17.74 12.48 14.20
C TYR A 3 16.71 11.38 14.56
N THR A 4 17.12 10.12 14.57
CA THR A 4 16.25 9.01 15.00
C THR A 4 15.85 9.13 16.46
N VAL A 5 16.77 9.56 17.32
CA VAL A 5 16.49 9.80 18.75
C VAL A 5 15.51 10.97 18.91
N LEU A 6 15.72 12.08 18.20
CA LEU A 6 14.86 13.27 18.27
C LEU A 6 13.43 12.95 17.80
N ARG A 7 13.26 12.12 16.76
CA ARG A 7 11.94 11.63 16.34
C ARG A 7 11.28 10.79 17.44
N LYS A 8 11.96 9.75 17.93
CA LYS A 8 11.42 8.88 19.00
C LYS A 8 10.99 9.64 20.24
N LEU A 9 11.66 10.74 20.56
CA LEU A 9 11.30 11.64 21.67
C LEU A 9 10.23 12.68 21.29
N LYS A 10 9.69 12.66 20.07
CA LYS A 10 8.72 13.64 19.53
C LYS A 10 9.22 15.09 19.58
N LEU A 11 10.53 15.28 19.51
CA LEU A 11 11.20 16.59 19.56
C LEU A 11 11.50 17.17 18.17
N GLY A 12 11.03 16.54 17.09
CA GLY A 12 11.34 16.92 15.71
C GLY A 12 11.00 18.37 15.39
N LYS A 13 9.83 18.88 15.83
CA LYS A 13 9.40 20.27 15.60
C LYS A 13 10.35 21.28 16.26
N SER A 14 10.74 21.05 17.50
CA SER A 14 11.66 21.92 18.25
C SER A 14 13.09 21.81 17.70
N ALA A 15 13.54 20.61 17.37
CA ALA A 15 14.84 20.38 16.79
C ALA A 15 14.99 21.06 15.42
N TYR A 16 13.96 21.04 14.59
CA TYR A 16 13.97 21.75 13.32
C TYR A 16 14.24 23.25 13.49
N GLN A 17 13.55 23.92 14.43
CA GLN A 17 13.75 25.34 14.68
C GLN A 17 15.19 25.65 15.12
N LEU A 18 15.75 24.79 15.98
CA LEU A 18 17.11 24.96 16.50
C LEU A 18 18.18 24.71 15.41
N LEU A 19 17.97 23.71 14.56
CA LEU A 19 18.96 23.29 13.58
C LEU A 19 18.86 24.03 12.24
N TYR A 20 17.69 24.63 11.94
CA TYR A 20 17.45 25.34 10.67
C TYR A 20 18.50 26.39 10.31
N PRO A 21 19.01 27.25 11.25
CA PRO A 21 20.06 28.21 10.92
C PRO A 21 21.39 27.57 10.51
N PHE A 22 21.63 26.31 10.92
CA PHE A 22 22.87 25.57 10.67
C PHE A 22 22.75 24.57 9.50
N ARG A 23 21.59 24.57 8.78
CA ARG A 23 21.44 23.75 7.58
C ARG A 23 22.50 24.16 6.54
N GLY A 24 22.90 23.20 5.72
CA GLY A 24 23.86 23.44 4.64
C GLY A 24 23.41 24.58 3.69
N LYS A 25 24.34 25.10 2.93
CA LYS A 25 24.02 26.06 1.85
C LYS A 25 23.28 25.36 0.72
N ALA A 26 22.39 26.09 0.05
CA ALA A 26 21.73 25.61 -1.15
C ALA A 26 22.80 25.20 -2.20
N SER A 27 22.70 23.98 -2.69
CA SER A 27 23.55 23.47 -3.78
C SER A 27 22.79 23.58 -5.10
N ALA A 28 23.52 23.57 -6.21
CA ALA A 28 22.88 23.54 -7.53
C ALA A 28 21.92 22.33 -7.63
N LEU A 29 20.74 22.57 -8.17
CA LEU A 29 19.73 21.57 -8.44
C LEU A 29 19.61 21.37 -9.94
N PRO A 30 19.40 20.14 -10.44
CA PRO A 30 19.16 19.89 -11.85
C PRO A 30 17.88 20.59 -12.34
N GLY A 31 17.75 20.74 -13.66
CA GLY A 31 16.45 21.06 -14.27
C GLY A 31 15.48 19.88 -14.18
N THR A 32 14.17 20.14 -14.33
CA THR A 32 13.15 19.07 -14.21
C THR A 32 13.38 17.94 -15.23
N ASN A 33 13.69 18.27 -16.49
CA ASN A 33 13.95 17.26 -17.53
C ASN A 33 15.23 16.46 -17.25
N GLU A 34 16.27 17.11 -16.75
CA GLU A 34 17.53 16.47 -16.36
C GLU A 34 17.32 15.52 -15.16
N ALA A 35 16.57 15.99 -14.15
CA ALA A 35 16.18 15.17 -12.99
C ALA A 35 15.40 13.92 -13.41
N ARG A 36 14.42 14.09 -14.31
CA ARG A 36 13.64 12.96 -14.84
C ARG A 36 14.53 11.96 -15.58
N ALA A 37 15.35 12.44 -16.51
CA ALA A 37 16.25 11.58 -17.28
C ALA A 37 17.24 10.81 -16.39
N LEU A 38 17.78 11.45 -15.34
CA LEU A 38 18.63 10.79 -14.37
C LEU A 38 17.87 9.67 -13.64
N LEU A 39 16.68 9.95 -13.12
CA LEU A 39 15.90 8.94 -12.39
C LEU A 39 15.47 7.78 -13.27
N GLU A 40 15.07 8.04 -14.51
CA GLU A 40 14.74 7.01 -15.50
C GLU A 40 15.94 6.14 -15.87
N SER A 41 17.16 6.69 -15.87
CA SER A 41 18.38 5.91 -16.07
C SER A 41 18.73 4.98 -14.90
N VAL A 42 18.30 5.34 -13.68
CA VAL A 42 18.54 4.56 -12.43
C VAL A 42 17.46 3.52 -12.19
N SER A 43 16.20 3.92 -12.31
CA SER A 43 15.01 3.07 -12.18
C SER A 43 13.93 3.62 -13.10
N PRO A 44 13.72 3.01 -14.28
CA PRO A 44 12.74 3.48 -15.23
C PRO A 44 11.33 3.56 -14.67
N ASP A 45 10.59 4.62 -15.03
CA ASP A 45 9.16 4.69 -14.82
C ASP A 45 8.46 3.64 -15.68
N THR A 46 7.78 2.69 -15.07
CA THR A 46 7.11 1.60 -15.81
C THR A 46 5.82 2.06 -16.48
N GLY A 47 5.28 3.22 -16.09
CA GLY A 47 3.99 3.71 -16.59
C GLY A 47 2.80 2.86 -16.17
N GLY A 48 2.96 2.00 -15.16
CA GLY A 48 1.88 1.13 -14.66
C GLY A 48 0.69 1.97 -14.17
N SER A 49 -0.52 1.52 -14.49
CA SER A 49 -1.78 2.15 -14.14
C SER A 49 -2.60 1.22 -13.24
N CYS A 50 -3.39 1.80 -12.36
CA CYS A 50 -4.38 1.04 -11.60
C CYS A 50 -5.71 0.90 -12.36
N LEU A 51 -5.83 1.44 -13.55
CA LEU A 51 -7.02 1.33 -14.40
C LEU A 51 -6.82 0.22 -15.43
N CYS A 52 -7.77 -0.68 -15.50
CA CYS A 52 -7.71 -1.80 -16.43
C CYS A 52 -9.07 -2.02 -17.11
N ALA A 53 -9.06 -2.79 -18.20
CA ALA A 53 -10.27 -3.14 -18.94
C ALA A 53 -11.10 -4.26 -18.29
N ARG A 54 -10.68 -4.76 -17.12
CA ARG A 54 -11.41 -5.83 -16.42
C ARG A 54 -12.85 -5.38 -16.12
N ARG A 55 -13.79 -6.22 -16.50
CA ARG A 55 -15.19 -6.09 -16.12
C ARG A 55 -15.61 -7.29 -15.30
N VAL A 56 -16.15 -7.04 -14.13
CA VAL A 56 -16.74 -8.10 -13.31
C VAL A 56 -17.95 -8.64 -14.07
N LYS A 57 -17.82 -9.85 -14.57
CA LYS A 57 -18.95 -10.61 -15.18
C LYS A 57 -19.88 -10.94 -14.04
N GLY A 58 -20.87 -10.15 -13.75
CA GLY A 58 -21.78 -10.22 -12.60
C GLY A 58 -21.60 -11.48 -11.73
N ALA A 59 -21.52 -11.34 -10.43
CA ALA A 59 -21.09 -12.41 -9.52
C ALA A 59 -21.81 -13.73 -9.85
N VAL A 60 -21.08 -14.69 -10.34
CA VAL A 60 -21.64 -16.02 -10.73
C VAL A 60 -21.98 -16.79 -9.45
N ARG A 61 -21.22 -16.55 -8.38
CA ARG A 61 -21.39 -17.20 -7.07
C ARG A 61 -21.74 -16.15 -6.00
N LYS A 62 -23.05 -15.92 -5.83
CA LYS A 62 -23.57 -14.97 -4.84
C LYS A 62 -23.35 -15.48 -3.41
N GLY A 63 -22.98 -14.56 -2.52
CA GLY A 63 -22.75 -14.87 -1.11
C GLY A 63 -21.46 -15.65 -0.83
N GLU A 64 -20.60 -15.84 -1.83
CA GLU A 64 -19.33 -16.54 -1.70
C GLU A 64 -18.14 -15.56 -1.70
N LEU A 65 -17.00 -16.05 -1.19
CA LEU A 65 -15.75 -15.31 -1.06
C LEU A 65 -14.62 -16.00 -1.84
N ASP A 66 -13.86 -15.26 -2.63
CA ASP A 66 -12.56 -15.67 -3.15
C ASP A 66 -11.45 -15.04 -2.32
N ILE A 67 -10.58 -15.87 -1.72
CA ILE A 67 -9.40 -15.43 -0.95
C ILE A 67 -8.18 -15.56 -1.87
N ILE A 68 -7.60 -14.43 -2.27
CA ILE A 68 -6.44 -14.36 -3.15
C ILE A 68 -5.17 -14.31 -2.29
N ILE A 69 -4.29 -15.29 -2.49
CA ILE A 69 -3.00 -15.41 -1.79
C ILE A 69 -1.87 -15.37 -2.81
N PRO A 70 -1.21 -14.20 -3.01
CA PRO A 70 0.01 -14.13 -3.81
C PRO A 70 1.16 -14.76 -3.03
N ALA A 71 1.91 -15.68 -3.65
CA ALA A 71 3.03 -16.37 -3.04
C ALA A 71 4.27 -16.32 -3.93
N TYR A 72 5.40 -15.94 -3.38
CA TYR A 72 6.71 -15.99 -4.03
C TYR A 72 7.80 -16.27 -3.00
N ASN A 73 8.45 -17.43 -3.10
CA ASN A 73 9.47 -17.90 -2.17
C ASN A 73 8.99 -17.77 -0.70
N ALA A 74 7.81 -18.34 -0.44
CA ALA A 74 7.08 -18.24 0.82
C ALA A 74 7.13 -19.54 1.65
N GLU A 75 7.92 -20.54 1.27
CA GLU A 75 7.95 -21.87 1.90
C GLU A 75 7.99 -21.84 3.41
N LYS A 76 8.66 -20.84 3.97
CA LYS A 76 8.87 -20.71 5.42
C LYS A 76 7.60 -20.44 6.22
N TYR A 77 6.64 -19.70 5.65
CA TYR A 77 5.47 -19.20 6.38
C TYR A 77 4.14 -19.68 5.78
N LEU A 78 4.19 -20.27 4.59
CA LEU A 78 3.03 -20.65 3.81
C LEU A 78 2.11 -21.64 4.53
N HIS A 79 2.67 -22.58 5.30
CA HIS A 79 1.86 -23.52 6.07
C HIS A 79 0.96 -22.82 7.09
N GLU A 80 1.51 -21.88 7.87
CA GLU A 80 0.74 -21.14 8.87
C GLU A 80 -0.34 -20.28 8.21
N CYS A 81 -0.06 -19.68 7.07
CA CYS A 81 -1.01 -18.91 6.28
C CYS A 81 -2.16 -19.80 5.80
N MET A 82 -1.85 -20.85 5.03
CA MET A 82 -2.85 -21.73 4.43
C MET A 82 -3.70 -22.45 5.48
N ASP A 83 -3.08 -22.95 6.55
CA ASP A 83 -3.79 -23.64 7.63
C ASP A 83 -4.78 -22.69 8.33
N SER A 84 -4.40 -21.42 8.53
CA SER A 84 -5.29 -20.41 9.13
C SER A 84 -6.52 -20.10 8.26
N VAL A 85 -6.34 -20.11 6.93
CA VAL A 85 -7.45 -19.92 5.99
C VAL A 85 -8.36 -21.13 5.96
N LEU A 86 -7.81 -22.33 5.87
CA LEU A 86 -8.62 -23.55 5.74
C LEU A 86 -9.35 -23.91 7.03
N ALA A 87 -8.85 -23.44 8.19
CA ALA A 87 -9.45 -23.63 9.52
C ALA A 87 -10.47 -22.54 9.89
N GLN A 88 -10.88 -21.65 8.99
CA GLN A 88 -11.83 -20.58 9.30
C GLN A 88 -13.15 -21.12 9.80
N GLN A 89 -13.64 -20.55 10.91
CA GLN A 89 -14.92 -20.83 11.54
C GLN A 89 -15.98 -19.87 11.00
N THR A 90 -16.66 -20.27 9.96
CA THR A 90 -17.62 -19.41 9.25
C THR A 90 -18.75 -20.20 8.61
N GLN A 91 -19.92 -19.58 8.49
CA GLN A 91 -21.06 -20.10 7.72
C GLN A 91 -20.96 -19.78 6.23
N TYR A 92 -20.06 -18.86 5.84
CA TYR A 92 -19.91 -18.44 4.45
C TYR A 92 -19.00 -19.41 3.69
N SER A 93 -19.40 -19.75 2.47
CA SER A 93 -18.55 -20.54 1.58
C SER A 93 -17.43 -19.69 1.00
N PHE A 94 -16.24 -20.26 0.91
CA PHE A 94 -15.10 -19.57 0.31
C PHE A 94 -14.23 -20.53 -0.52
N ARG A 95 -13.47 -19.92 -1.42
CA ARG A 95 -12.44 -20.56 -2.24
C ARG A 95 -11.12 -19.82 -2.05
N VAL A 96 -10.01 -20.54 -2.12
CA VAL A 96 -8.66 -19.97 -2.07
C VAL A 96 -8.08 -19.96 -3.49
N LEU A 97 -7.66 -18.80 -3.96
CA LEU A 97 -6.94 -18.60 -5.21
C LEU A 97 -5.47 -18.32 -4.86
N ALA A 98 -4.67 -19.37 -4.81
CA ALA A 98 -3.24 -19.29 -4.49
C ALA A 98 -2.44 -19.08 -5.77
N ILE A 99 -1.72 -17.98 -5.87
CA ILE A 99 -0.95 -17.60 -7.05
C ILE A 99 0.54 -17.75 -6.76
N ASP A 100 1.16 -18.79 -7.26
CA ASP A 100 2.61 -18.97 -7.22
C ASP A 100 3.24 -18.12 -8.33
N ASP A 101 3.88 -17.05 -7.94
CA ASP A 101 4.48 -16.05 -8.83
C ASP A 101 5.92 -16.44 -9.24
N GLY A 102 6.09 -17.70 -9.69
CA GLY A 102 7.36 -18.22 -10.19
C GLY A 102 8.38 -18.49 -9.07
N SER A 103 7.95 -19.09 -7.97
CA SER A 103 8.82 -19.47 -6.85
C SER A 103 9.92 -20.44 -7.28
N THR A 104 11.06 -20.32 -6.62
CA THR A 104 12.25 -21.17 -6.82
C THR A 104 12.57 -22.05 -5.61
N ASP A 105 11.79 -21.93 -4.54
CA ASP A 105 11.80 -22.77 -3.33
C ASP A 105 10.64 -23.78 -3.36
N ALA A 106 10.33 -24.41 -2.24
CA ALA A 106 9.26 -25.39 -2.15
C ALA A 106 7.83 -24.82 -2.17
N THR A 107 7.65 -23.51 -2.38
CA THR A 107 6.32 -22.85 -2.32
C THR A 107 5.31 -23.49 -3.27
N GLY A 108 5.69 -23.72 -4.55
CA GLY A 108 4.80 -24.32 -5.55
C GLY A 108 4.35 -25.73 -5.15
N GLU A 109 5.29 -26.60 -4.75
CA GLU A 109 5.00 -27.96 -4.29
C GLU A 109 4.09 -27.99 -3.06
N LEU A 110 4.28 -27.06 -2.13
CA LEU A 110 3.44 -26.93 -0.95
C LEU A 110 2.01 -26.54 -1.33
N LEU A 111 1.83 -25.57 -2.23
CA LEU A 111 0.51 -25.16 -2.73
C LEU A 111 -0.22 -26.32 -3.43
N ASP A 112 0.47 -27.06 -4.29
CA ASP A 112 -0.09 -28.25 -4.96
C ASP A 112 -0.51 -29.32 -3.94
N GLY A 113 0.28 -29.49 -2.87
CA GLY A 113 -0.06 -30.36 -1.76
C GLY A 113 -1.34 -29.94 -1.02
N TYR A 114 -1.61 -28.64 -0.91
CA TYR A 114 -2.88 -28.11 -0.36
C TYR A 114 -4.04 -28.35 -1.33
N ALA A 115 -3.88 -28.06 -2.61
CA ALA A 115 -4.91 -28.29 -3.62
C ALA A 115 -5.32 -29.77 -3.75
N ALA A 116 -4.37 -30.68 -3.59
CA ALA A 116 -4.64 -32.11 -3.62
C ALA A 116 -5.46 -32.61 -2.41
N ARG A 117 -5.42 -31.88 -1.27
CA ARG A 117 -6.08 -32.27 -0.01
C ARG A 117 -7.40 -31.55 0.24
N ASP A 118 -7.57 -30.34 -0.32
CA ASP A 118 -8.74 -29.51 -0.09
C ASP A 118 -9.25 -28.89 -1.39
N SER A 119 -10.44 -29.26 -1.79
CA SER A 119 -11.06 -28.83 -3.06
C SER A 119 -11.37 -27.33 -3.11
N ARG A 120 -11.29 -26.63 -2.01
CA ARG A 120 -11.43 -25.16 -1.96
C ARG A 120 -10.20 -24.45 -2.51
N VAL A 121 -9.04 -25.12 -2.58
CA VAL A 121 -7.76 -24.53 -2.99
C VAL A 121 -7.55 -24.69 -4.49
N HIS A 122 -7.37 -23.59 -5.18
CA HIS A 122 -7.03 -23.52 -6.59
C HIS A 122 -5.68 -22.85 -6.75
N VAL A 123 -4.72 -23.51 -7.36
CA VAL A 123 -3.36 -23.02 -7.56
C VAL A 123 -3.15 -22.59 -9.00
N VAL A 124 -2.44 -21.49 -9.18
CA VAL A 124 -1.94 -21.04 -10.47
C VAL A 124 -0.45 -20.79 -10.36
N HIS A 125 0.32 -21.40 -11.22
CA HIS A 125 1.75 -21.12 -11.39
C HIS A 125 1.92 -20.17 -12.58
N GLN A 126 2.64 -19.08 -12.36
CA GLN A 126 2.97 -18.12 -13.42
C GLN A 126 4.45 -17.74 -13.39
N GLU A 127 4.95 -17.15 -14.48
CA GLU A 127 6.24 -16.47 -14.44
C GLU A 127 6.15 -15.27 -13.48
N ASN A 128 7.27 -14.95 -12.80
CA ASN A 128 7.29 -13.88 -11.81
C ASN A 128 6.91 -12.53 -12.44
N ARG A 129 5.79 -11.98 -11.97
CA ARG A 129 5.24 -10.66 -12.35
C ARG A 129 5.16 -9.69 -11.17
N GLY A 130 5.70 -10.09 -10.02
CA GLY A 130 5.65 -9.33 -8.78
C GLY A 130 4.27 -9.33 -8.11
N HIS A 131 4.17 -8.68 -6.97
CA HIS A 131 2.94 -8.65 -6.14
C HIS A 131 1.71 -8.16 -6.90
N SER A 132 1.85 -7.09 -7.71
CA SER A 132 0.77 -6.61 -8.59
C SER A 132 0.28 -7.70 -9.53
N GLY A 133 1.21 -8.31 -10.28
CA GLY A 133 0.88 -9.35 -11.25
C GLY A 133 0.19 -10.55 -10.62
N ALA A 134 0.66 -10.99 -9.46
CA ALA A 134 0.05 -12.11 -8.74
C ALA A 134 -1.36 -11.77 -8.22
N ARG A 135 -1.56 -10.61 -7.60
CA ARG A 135 -2.90 -10.17 -7.17
C ARG A 135 -3.85 -9.97 -8.36
N ASN A 136 -3.36 -9.41 -9.46
CA ASN A 136 -4.14 -9.23 -10.68
C ASN A 136 -4.56 -10.57 -11.29
N ALA A 137 -3.67 -11.57 -11.34
CA ALA A 137 -4.02 -12.91 -11.79
C ALA A 137 -5.13 -13.55 -10.92
N GLY A 138 -5.05 -13.38 -9.60
CA GLY A 138 -6.13 -13.78 -8.70
C GLY A 138 -7.44 -13.07 -8.97
N LEU A 139 -7.41 -11.75 -9.22
CA LEU A 139 -8.59 -10.97 -9.58
C LEU A 139 -9.20 -11.37 -10.93
N GLU A 140 -8.40 -11.79 -11.91
CA GLU A 140 -8.90 -12.29 -13.21
C GLU A 140 -9.65 -13.61 -13.07
N MET A 141 -9.29 -14.43 -12.08
CA MET A 141 -9.94 -15.70 -11.78
C MET A 141 -11.14 -15.56 -10.85
N ALA A 142 -11.20 -14.47 -10.08
CA ALA A 142 -12.26 -14.25 -9.10
C ALA A 142 -13.61 -14.12 -9.79
N ASP A 143 -14.59 -14.91 -9.33
CA ASP A 143 -15.96 -14.92 -9.80
C ASP A 143 -17.01 -14.97 -8.66
N ALA A 144 -16.54 -14.95 -7.40
CA ALA A 144 -17.39 -14.81 -6.24
C ALA A 144 -17.94 -13.38 -6.11
N GLU A 145 -18.95 -13.18 -5.27
CA GLU A 145 -19.48 -11.85 -4.97
C GLU A 145 -18.46 -10.99 -4.21
N LEU A 146 -17.64 -11.66 -3.38
CA LEU A 146 -16.68 -11.04 -2.49
C LEU A 146 -15.26 -11.50 -2.78
N VAL A 147 -14.28 -10.65 -2.45
CA VAL A 147 -12.85 -10.96 -2.57
C VAL A 147 -12.09 -10.46 -1.34
N MET A 148 -11.13 -11.25 -0.88
CA MET A 148 -10.16 -10.92 0.17
C MET A 148 -8.76 -11.09 -0.39
N PHE A 149 -7.83 -10.23 0.03
CA PHE A 149 -6.39 -10.44 -0.17
C PHE A 149 -5.75 -10.84 1.15
N LEU A 150 -4.82 -11.79 1.09
CA LEU A 150 -4.01 -12.20 2.22
C LEU A 150 -2.58 -12.46 1.75
N ASP A 151 -1.61 -11.82 2.38
CA ASP A 151 -0.20 -12.06 2.06
C ASP A 151 0.26 -13.42 2.63
N SER A 152 1.09 -14.14 1.88
CA SER A 152 1.46 -15.55 2.17
C SER A 152 2.32 -15.76 3.42
N ASP A 153 2.74 -14.67 4.08
CA ASP A 153 3.46 -14.70 5.36
C ASP A 153 2.59 -14.26 6.56
N ASP A 154 1.32 -13.90 6.32
CA ASP A 154 0.37 -13.50 7.35
C ASP A 154 -0.58 -14.63 7.76
N VAL A 155 -1.31 -14.44 8.88
CA VAL A 155 -2.20 -15.46 9.46
C VAL A 155 -3.56 -14.83 9.79
N LEU A 156 -4.67 -15.49 9.39
CA LEU A 156 -6.01 -15.06 9.77
C LEU A 156 -6.36 -15.53 11.20
N PHE A 157 -7.11 -14.71 11.92
CA PHE A 157 -7.80 -15.16 13.12
C PHE A 157 -8.95 -16.13 12.76
N PRO A 158 -9.33 -17.05 13.67
CA PRO A 158 -10.26 -18.15 13.33
C PRO A 158 -11.63 -17.74 12.80
N ASP A 159 -12.13 -16.57 13.17
CA ASP A 159 -13.44 -16.03 12.78
C ASP A 159 -13.35 -14.83 11.83
N ALA A 160 -12.18 -14.56 11.25
CA ALA A 160 -11.93 -13.38 10.40
C ALA A 160 -12.90 -13.33 9.20
N VAL A 161 -13.11 -14.45 8.53
CA VAL A 161 -14.05 -14.53 7.39
C VAL A 161 -15.48 -14.25 7.84
N GLU A 162 -15.94 -14.84 8.95
CA GLU A 162 -17.28 -14.62 9.49
C GLU A 162 -17.54 -13.15 9.78
N GLN A 163 -16.60 -12.48 10.48
CA GLN A 163 -16.72 -11.09 10.89
C GLN A 163 -16.73 -10.15 9.68
N LEU A 164 -15.77 -10.31 8.78
CA LEU A 164 -15.61 -9.40 7.64
C LEU A 164 -16.72 -9.59 6.58
N VAL A 165 -17.05 -10.84 6.23
CA VAL A 165 -18.12 -11.12 5.28
C VAL A 165 -19.46 -10.67 5.84
N GLY A 166 -19.75 -10.98 7.11
CA GLY A 166 -20.97 -10.52 7.78
C GLY A 166 -21.13 -9.02 7.74
N ALA A 167 -20.06 -8.27 8.00
CA ALA A 167 -20.11 -6.80 7.96
C ALA A 167 -20.42 -6.22 6.58
N VAL A 168 -19.89 -6.81 5.49
CA VAL A 168 -20.23 -6.38 4.11
C VAL A 168 -21.63 -6.78 3.72
N MET A 169 -22.06 -8.01 4.07
CA MET A 169 -23.35 -8.55 3.62
C MET A 169 -24.55 -7.94 4.34
N ASN A 170 -24.37 -7.43 5.58
CA ASN A 170 -25.43 -6.83 6.38
C ASN A 170 -25.78 -5.37 5.99
N GLY A 171 -25.19 -4.84 4.91
CA GLY A 171 -25.43 -3.45 4.48
C GLY A 171 -24.99 -3.17 3.05
N ASP A 172 -24.89 -1.88 2.72
CA ASP A 172 -24.48 -1.39 1.39
C ASP A 172 -22.97 -1.10 1.29
N ALA A 173 -22.19 -1.52 2.29
CA ALA A 173 -20.76 -1.30 2.30
C ALA A 173 -20.08 -1.95 1.08
N VAL A 174 -19.17 -1.22 0.45
CA VAL A 174 -18.38 -1.73 -0.69
C VAL A 174 -17.21 -2.61 -0.24
N PHE A 175 -16.79 -2.46 1.01
CA PHE A 175 -15.84 -3.36 1.68
C PHE A 175 -16.01 -3.28 3.20
N SER A 176 -15.43 -4.26 3.88
CA SER A 176 -15.24 -4.25 5.34
C SER A 176 -13.76 -4.30 5.69
N GLU A 177 -13.41 -3.81 6.87
CA GLU A 177 -12.06 -3.86 7.44
C GLU A 177 -12.09 -4.17 8.92
N GLY A 178 -11.11 -4.95 9.39
CA GLY A 178 -10.95 -5.28 10.80
C GLY A 178 -9.63 -4.81 11.40
N ALA A 179 -9.52 -4.95 12.74
CA ALA A 179 -8.28 -4.73 13.46
C ALA A 179 -7.21 -5.77 13.07
N TYR A 180 -5.94 -5.45 13.31
CA TYR A 180 -4.88 -6.42 13.13
C TYR A 180 -3.83 -6.36 14.24
N GLU A 181 -3.19 -7.48 14.48
CA GLU A 181 -2.07 -7.66 15.41
C GLU A 181 -0.76 -7.67 14.61
N VAL A 182 0.24 -6.94 15.09
CA VAL A 182 1.60 -7.02 14.56
C VAL A 182 2.37 -8.07 15.34
N VAL A 183 2.95 -9.04 14.65
CA VAL A 183 3.68 -10.15 15.26
C VAL A 183 5.10 -10.27 14.69
N ASP A 184 5.99 -10.95 15.42
CA ASP A 184 7.32 -11.31 14.92
C ASP A 184 7.28 -12.58 14.03
N THR A 185 8.44 -13.07 13.65
CA THR A 185 8.58 -14.26 12.80
C THR A 185 8.12 -15.57 13.46
N GLN A 186 7.94 -15.61 14.76
CA GLN A 186 7.41 -16.73 15.56
C GLN A 186 5.96 -16.51 16.01
N LEU A 187 5.26 -15.55 15.44
CA LEU A 187 3.91 -15.13 15.83
C LEU A 187 3.80 -14.57 17.27
N SER A 188 4.93 -14.12 17.85
CA SER A 188 4.89 -13.44 19.15
C SER A 188 4.36 -12.02 18.98
N HIS A 189 3.46 -11.61 19.85
CA HIS A 189 2.83 -10.29 19.82
C HIS A 189 3.84 -9.15 19.96
N ILE A 190 3.72 -8.11 19.11
CA ILE A 190 4.48 -6.87 19.17
C ILE A 190 3.59 -5.67 19.52
N SER A 191 2.48 -5.51 18.81
CA SER A 191 1.54 -4.40 19.01
C SER A 191 0.21 -4.64 18.31
N ASP A 192 -0.83 -3.97 18.79
CA ASP A 192 -2.16 -3.98 18.17
C ASP A 192 -2.36 -2.77 17.27
N ARG A 193 -3.23 -2.95 16.29
CA ARG A 193 -3.79 -1.90 15.44
C ARG A 193 -5.31 -2.04 15.51
N PRO A 194 -5.93 -1.35 16.47
CA PRO A 194 -7.38 -1.46 16.67
C PRO A 194 -8.15 -0.85 15.52
N HIS A 195 -9.36 -1.32 15.34
CA HIS A 195 -10.32 -0.77 14.41
C HIS A 195 -11.64 -0.48 15.14
N LYS A 196 -12.52 0.32 14.55
CA LYS A 196 -13.85 0.60 15.08
C LYS A 196 -14.92 -0.18 14.33
N ALA A 197 -15.97 -0.60 15.05
CA ALA A 197 -17.12 -1.24 14.43
C ALA A 197 -18.10 -0.22 13.83
N GLY A 198 -18.89 -0.69 12.85
CA GLY A 198 -19.98 0.09 12.24
C GLY A 198 -19.59 0.75 10.91
N GLU A 199 -20.38 1.75 10.50
CA GLU A 199 -20.06 2.51 9.28
C GLU A 199 -18.80 3.35 9.48
N ILE A 200 -17.88 3.28 8.51
CA ILE A 200 -16.58 3.97 8.53
C ILE A 200 -16.31 4.71 7.23
N SER A 201 -15.46 5.73 7.33
CA SER A 201 -14.93 6.45 6.17
C SER A 201 -13.69 5.75 5.61
N ALA A 202 -13.69 5.39 4.34
CA ALA A 202 -12.55 4.75 3.70
C ALA A 202 -11.27 5.60 3.78
N CYS A 203 -11.39 6.92 3.70
CA CYS A 203 -10.23 7.82 3.70
C CYS A 203 -9.70 8.16 5.10
N GLU A 204 -10.56 8.17 6.12
CA GLU A 204 -10.21 8.66 7.47
C GLU A 204 -9.92 7.52 8.44
N ASP A 205 -10.62 6.40 8.30
CA ASP A 205 -10.65 5.35 9.29
C ASP A 205 -9.91 4.07 8.86
N CYS A 206 -9.62 3.91 7.55
CA CYS A 206 -9.10 2.67 7.02
C CYS A 206 -7.59 2.70 6.78
N TYR A 207 -6.98 1.54 6.94
CA TYR A 207 -5.59 1.33 6.54
C TYR A 207 -5.47 1.17 5.02
N SER A 208 -4.40 1.68 4.44
CA SER A 208 -4.16 1.65 2.99
C SER A 208 -3.66 0.32 2.44
N TYR A 209 -3.68 -0.75 3.23
CA TYR A 209 -3.27 -2.09 2.80
C TYR A 209 -4.42 -2.83 2.12
N PRO A 210 -4.17 -3.74 1.16
CA PRO A 210 -5.21 -4.55 0.52
C PRO A 210 -5.77 -5.65 1.43
N TRP A 211 -4.96 -6.17 2.37
CA TRP A 211 -5.32 -7.24 3.30
C TRP A 211 -6.10 -6.73 4.53
N GLY A 212 -6.63 -7.65 5.33
CA GLY A 212 -7.48 -7.33 6.48
C GLY A 212 -8.86 -6.80 6.10
N LYS A 213 -9.27 -7.01 4.85
CA LYS A 213 -10.50 -6.49 4.23
C LYS A 213 -11.19 -7.54 3.38
N VAL A 214 -12.51 -7.43 3.31
CA VAL A 214 -13.33 -8.11 2.30
C VAL A 214 -14.00 -7.06 1.44
N TYR A 215 -13.79 -7.13 0.13
CA TYR A 215 -14.36 -6.21 -0.85
C TYR A 215 -15.50 -6.87 -1.61
N ARG A 216 -16.53 -6.11 -1.95
CA ARG A 216 -17.40 -6.54 -3.07
C ARG A 216 -16.57 -6.54 -4.35
N LEU A 217 -16.54 -7.66 -5.07
CA LEU A 217 -15.76 -7.78 -6.30
C LEU A 217 -16.13 -6.68 -7.31
N SER A 218 -17.42 -6.31 -7.36
CA SER A 218 -17.91 -5.22 -8.21
C SER A 218 -17.35 -3.84 -7.84
N ALA A 219 -16.91 -3.64 -6.61
CA ALA A 219 -16.29 -2.39 -6.18
C ALA A 219 -14.86 -2.22 -6.74
N LEU A 220 -14.24 -3.31 -7.18
CA LEU A 220 -12.93 -3.33 -7.85
C LEU A 220 -13.05 -3.36 -9.39
N ASP A 221 -14.27 -3.19 -9.95
CA ASP A 221 -14.46 -3.20 -11.40
C ASP A 221 -13.71 -2.04 -12.08
N GLY A 222 -12.93 -2.36 -13.08
CA GLY A 222 -12.08 -1.39 -13.78
C GLY A 222 -10.78 -1.05 -13.06
N PHE A 223 -10.50 -1.66 -11.89
CA PHE A 223 -9.27 -1.46 -11.13
C PHE A 223 -8.38 -2.70 -11.13
N CYS A 224 -7.08 -2.47 -11.07
CA CYS A 224 -6.04 -3.48 -10.87
C CYS A 224 -4.89 -2.90 -10.04
N PHE A 225 -4.03 -3.75 -9.51
CA PHE A 225 -2.79 -3.31 -8.90
C PHE A 225 -1.84 -2.84 -10.01
N PRO A 226 -1.21 -1.65 -9.88
CA PRO A 226 -0.33 -1.12 -10.93
C PRO A 226 0.93 -2.00 -11.07
N ASP A 227 1.15 -2.50 -12.29
CA ASP A 227 2.26 -3.41 -12.58
C ASP A 227 3.62 -2.69 -12.62
N GLY A 228 4.67 -3.40 -12.22
CA GLY A 228 6.06 -2.98 -12.37
C GLY A 228 6.59 -2.06 -11.28
N TYR A 229 5.76 -1.62 -10.33
CA TYR A 229 6.18 -0.81 -9.20
C TYR A 229 6.28 -1.62 -7.91
N LEU A 230 7.18 -1.19 -7.03
CA LEU A 230 7.03 -1.42 -5.60
C LEU A 230 5.99 -0.44 -5.02
N TYR A 231 5.42 -0.78 -3.86
CA TYR A 231 4.41 0.04 -3.16
C TYR A 231 3.08 0.15 -3.92
N GLU A 232 2.74 -0.90 -4.65
CA GLU A 232 1.54 -1.05 -5.45
C GLU A 232 0.25 -0.87 -4.64
N ASP A 233 0.29 -1.16 -3.33
CA ASP A 233 -0.79 -0.95 -2.37
C ASP A 233 -1.18 0.53 -2.21
N SER A 234 -0.31 1.45 -2.58
CA SER A 234 -0.59 2.90 -2.56
C SER A 234 -1.83 3.28 -3.35
N PHE A 235 -2.24 2.50 -4.36
CA PHE A 235 -3.45 2.77 -5.15
C PHE A 235 -4.73 2.66 -4.30
N ILE A 236 -4.73 1.83 -3.27
CA ILE A 236 -5.88 1.65 -2.36
C ILE A 236 -6.32 3.00 -1.79
N TYR A 237 -5.39 3.75 -1.21
CA TYR A 237 -5.73 5.07 -0.66
C TYR A 237 -5.81 6.16 -1.73
N GLN A 238 -4.81 6.22 -2.63
CA GLN A 238 -4.68 7.33 -3.57
C GLN A 238 -5.80 7.38 -4.60
N VAL A 239 -6.32 6.23 -4.99
CA VAL A 239 -7.34 6.15 -6.05
C VAL A 239 -8.63 5.51 -5.54
N LEU A 240 -8.56 4.28 -5.02
CA LEU A 240 -9.75 3.49 -4.72
C LEU A 240 -10.60 4.14 -3.61
N PHE A 241 -10.01 4.44 -2.45
CA PHE A 241 -10.72 5.07 -1.32
C PHE A 241 -11.20 6.48 -1.66
N GLN A 242 -10.38 7.26 -2.36
CA GLN A 242 -10.77 8.59 -2.82
C GLN A 242 -11.95 8.52 -3.80
N ARG A 243 -11.98 7.50 -4.67
CA ARG A 243 -13.10 7.28 -5.57
C ARG A 243 -14.36 6.87 -4.81
N TYR A 244 -14.24 6.03 -3.79
CA TYR A 244 -15.36 5.66 -2.94
C TYR A 244 -15.92 6.88 -2.20
N ALA A 245 -15.08 7.70 -1.61
CA ALA A 245 -15.48 8.93 -0.94
C ALA A 245 -16.22 9.89 -1.91
N GLN A 246 -15.70 10.09 -3.11
CA GLN A 246 -16.34 10.92 -4.14
C GLN A 246 -17.73 10.40 -4.55
N LEU A 247 -17.94 9.08 -4.52
CA LEU A 247 -19.20 8.43 -4.88
C LEU A 247 -20.11 8.16 -3.66
N ASP A 248 -19.77 8.70 -2.50
CA ASP A 248 -20.46 8.45 -1.21
C ASP A 248 -20.64 6.95 -0.91
N ARG A 249 -19.64 6.13 -1.27
CA ARG A 249 -19.64 4.70 -0.98
C ARG A 249 -19.17 4.46 0.45
N LYS A 250 -19.90 3.64 1.17
CA LYS A 250 -19.65 3.32 2.57
C LYS A 250 -18.72 2.11 2.72
N ALA A 251 -17.98 2.08 3.83
CA ALA A 251 -17.26 0.92 4.29
C ALA A 251 -17.77 0.49 5.67
N ALA A 252 -17.55 -0.76 6.03
CA ALA A 252 -17.94 -1.30 7.32
C ALA A 252 -16.70 -1.69 8.13
N GLY A 253 -16.59 -1.20 9.35
CA GLY A 253 -15.54 -1.60 10.29
C GLY A 253 -16.00 -2.72 11.21
N VAL A 254 -15.08 -3.60 11.59
CA VAL A 254 -15.24 -4.53 12.70
C VAL A 254 -14.13 -4.30 13.72
N ASP A 255 -14.45 -4.34 15.00
CA ASP A 255 -13.47 -4.13 16.08
C ASP A 255 -12.70 -5.41 16.45
N SER A 256 -13.08 -6.55 15.84
CA SER A 256 -12.36 -7.82 16.00
C SER A 256 -11.01 -7.77 15.27
N THR A 257 -10.00 -8.39 15.88
CA THR A 257 -8.71 -8.63 15.24
C THR A 257 -8.86 -9.74 14.20
N VAL A 258 -8.58 -9.46 12.95
CA VAL A 258 -8.81 -10.39 11.83
C VAL A 258 -7.52 -10.94 11.22
N VAL A 259 -6.38 -10.23 11.35
CA VAL A 259 -5.09 -10.63 10.77
C VAL A 259 -3.98 -10.51 11.81
N LYS A 260 -3.07 -11.48 11.83
CA LYS A 260 -1.72 -11.36 12.38
C LYS A 260 -0.78 -10.96 11.26
N TYR A 261 -0.40 -9.69 11.25
CA TYR A 261 0.57 -9.16 10.30
C TYR A 261 2.00 -9.47 10.76
N ARG A 262 2.73 -10.26 10.00
CA ARG A 262 4.07 -10.72 10.34
C ARG A 262 5.13 -9.72 9.91
N VAL A 263 5.96 -9.27 10.85
CA VAL A 263 7.14 -8.46 10.56
C VAL A 263 8.25 -9.37 10.03
N ASN A 264 8.27 -9.56 8.72
CA ASN A 264 9.25 -10.39 8.02
C ASN A 264 10.51 -9.58 7.68
N PRO A 265 11.70 -9.90 8.28
CA PRO A 265 12.97 -9.22 7.94
C PRO A 265 13.40 -9.43 6.49
N GLY A 266 12.99 -10.53 5.87
CA GLY A 266 13.22 -10.87 4.47
C GLY A 266 12.16 -10.33 3.50
N GLY A 267 11.13 -9.66 3.99
CA GLY A 267 10.03 -9.13 3.18
C GLY A 267 10.46 -8.01 2.25
N ILE A 268 9.70 -7.82 1.18
CA ILE A 268 9.96 -6.85 0.10
C ILE A 268 10.09 -5.43 0.65
N SER A 269 9.20 -5.01 1.54
CA SER A 269 9.19 -3.66 2.13
C SER A 269 10.49 -3.30 2.87
N ARG A 270 11.24 -4.28 3.36
CA ARG A 270 12.54 -4.06 4.02
C ARG A 270 13.72 -4.17 3.06
N ARG A 271 13.68 -5.12 2.13
CA ARG A 271 14.73 -5.29 1.12
C ARG A 271 14.78 -4.13 0.13
N SER A 272 13.66 -3.47 -0.13
CA SER A 272 13.58 -2.36 -1.08
C SER A 272 14.22 -1.07 -0.59
N ARG A 273 14.39 -0.88 0.71
CA ARG A 273 15.01 0.34 1.26
C ARG A 273 16.43 0.50 0.74
N GLY A 274 16.70 1.65 0.10
CA GLY A 274 17.99 1.96 -0.48
C GLY A 274 18.33 1.22 -1.79
N SER A 275 17.46 0.31 -2.27
CA SER A 275 17.59 -0.25 -3.61
C SER A 275 17.23 0.79 -4.68
N VAL A 276 17.60 0.53 -5.95
CA VAL A 276 17.18 1.39 -7.08
C VAL A 276 15.66 1.49 -7.16
N LYS A 277 14.94 0.41 -6.87
CA LYS A 277 13.49 0.32 -6.83
C LYS A 277 12.82 1.18 -5.73
N SER A 278 13.56 1.72 -4.77
CA SER A 278 13.01 2.67 -3.81
C SER A 278 12.46 3.96 -4.47
N ILE A 279 12.94 4.30 -5.68
CA ILE A 279 12.47 5.42 -6.50
C ILE A 279 11.02 5.20 -6.96
N ASP A 280 10.55 3.96 -7.04
CA ASP A 280 9.17 3.65 -7.39
C ASP A 280 8.15 4.35 -6.48
N SER A 281 8.53 4.72 -5.26
CA SER A 281 7.71 5.53 -4.36
C SER A 281 7.31 6.90 -4.99
N LEU A 282 8.18 7.48 -5.81
CA LEU A 282 7.88 8.67 -6.60
C LEU A 282 7.03 8.30 -7.83
N TRP A 283 7.52 7.36 -8.64
CA TRP A 283 6.89 7.00 -9.91
C TRP A 283 5.44 6.58 -9.77
N ILE A 284 5.18 5.67 -8.82
CA ILE A 284 3.81 5.21 -8.57
C ILE A 284 2.89 6.35 -8.12
N THR A 285 3.38 7.29 -7.30
CA THR A 285 2.56 8.44 -6.88
C THR A 285 2.20 9.32 -8.07
N LEU A 286 3.13 9.57 -8.99
CA LEU A 286 2.87 10.35 -10.19
C LEU A 286 1.88 9.64 -11.12
N SER A 287 2.07 8.33 -11.34
CA SER A 287 1.18 7.53 -12.19
C SER A 287 -0.25 7.45 -11.63
N LEU A 288 -0.41 7.17 -10.34
CA LEU A 288 -1.71 7.14 -9.68
C LEU A 288 -2.41 8.50 -9.69
N HIS A 289 -1.65 9.60 -9.64
CA HIS A 289 -2.23 10.93 -9.79
C HIS A 289 -2.82 11.15 -11.19
N GLU A 290 -2.17 10.67 -12.25
CA GLU A 290 -2.75 10.71 -13.59
C GLU A 290 -4.01 9.85 -13.71
N ASP A 291 -4.04 8.68 -13.06
CA ASP A 291 -5.26 7.85 -13.01
C ASP A 291 -6.40 8.55 -12.26
N ARG A 292 -6.12 9.28 -11.18
CA ARG A 292 -7.10 10.14 -10.50
C ARG A 292 -7.72 11.16 -11.45
N LYS A 293 -6.88 11.83 -12.26
CA LYS A 293 -7.34 12.82 -13.25
C LYS A 293 -8.24 12.17 -14.31
N ARG A 294 -7.87 10.99 -14.81
CA ARG A 294 -8.70 10.21 -15.75
C ARG A 294 -10.07 9.84 -15.16
N LEU A 295 -10.13 9.59 -13.86
CA LEU A 295 -11.37 9.29 -13.13
C LEU A 295 -12.16 10.54 -12.70
N GLY A 296 -11.61 11.76 -12.91
CA GLY A 296 -12.20 13.00 -12.43
C GLY A 296 -12.22 13.12 -10.90
N ILE A 297 -11.30 12.46 -10.20
CA ILE A 297 -11.15 12.56 -8.74
C ILE A 297 -10.50 13.89 -8.41
N GLN A 298 -11.22 14.73 -7.66
CA GLN A 298 -10.74 16.06 -7.27
C GLN A 298 -9.63 15.97 -6.23
N ASN A 299 -8.71 16.95 -6.25
CA ASN A 299 -7.76 17.15 -5.18
C ASN A 299 -8.48 17.81 -4.00
N THR A 300 -8.33 17.21 -2.82
CA THR A 300 -8.85 17.76 -1.55
C THR A 300 -7.69 18.18 -0.66
N GLN A 301 -8.01 18.90 0.41
CA GLN A 301 -7.01 19.32 1.40
C GLN A 301 -6.38 18.10 2.10
N GLU A 302 -7.18 17.07 2.38
CA GLU A 302 -6.74 15.82 3.02
C GLU A 302 -5.79 15.06 2.09
N TYR A 303 -6.15 14.96 0.80
CA TYR A 303 -5.27 14.33 -0.18
C TYR A 303 -3.95 15.11 -0.37
N TYR A 304 -4.00 16.43 -0.35
CA TYR A 304 -2.77 17.25 -0.38
C TYR A 304 -1.85 16.95 0.81
N VAL A 305 -2.39 16.88 2.04
CA VAL A 305 -1.62 16.51 3.24
C VAL A 305 -1.04 15.10 3.11
N TYR A 306 -1.82 14.15 2.57
CA TYR A 306 -1.32 12.81 2.28
C TYR A 306 -0.14 12.84 1.28
N ILE A 307 -0.24 13.62 0.22
CA ILE A 307 0.86 13.78 -0.77
C ILE A 307 2.13 14.36 -0.11
N LEU A 308 2.01 15.30 0.81
CA LEU A 308 3.14 15.78 1.61
C LEU A 308 3.77 14.67 2.45
N SER A 309 2.95 13.78 3.01
CA SER A 309 3.46 12.62 3.75
C SER A 309 4.17 11.62 2.83
N MET A 310 3.68 11.42 1.61
CA MET A 310 4.33 10.58 0.59
C MET A 310 5.67 11.14 0.15
N LEU A 311 5.81 12.45 0.06
CA LEU A 311 7.09 13.10 -0.21
C LEU A 311 8.11 12.79 0.90
N VAL A 312 7.71 12.91 2.18
CA VAL A 312 8.57 12.56 3.33
C VAL A 312 8.90 11.06 3.32
N LEU A 313 7.91 10.21 3.06
CA LEU A 313 8.12 8.76 2.99
C LEU A 313 9.07 8.37 1.85
N THR A 314 8.97 9.03 0.69
CA THR A 314 9.90 8.83 -0.43
C THR A 314 11.33 9.20 -0.02
N TYR A 315 11.52 10.29 0.71
CA TYR A 315 12.83 10.66 1.25
C TYR A 315 13.41 9.51 2.11
N HIS A 316 12.63 8.97 3.06
CA HIS A 316 13.11 7.88 3.92
C HIS A 316 13.38 6.57 3.17
N ARG A 317 12.61 6.27 2.13
CA ARG A 317 12.82 5.10 1.28
C ARG A 317 14.10 5.22 0.46
N THR A 318 14.47 6.45 0.07
CA THR A 318 15.61 6.75 -0.81
C THR A 318 16.81 7.36 -0.07
N GLU A 319 16.80 7.44 1.26
CA GLU A 319 17.83 8.09 2.09
C GLU A 319 19.25 7.55 1.81
N GLN A 320 19.37 6.26 1.45
CA GLN A 320 20.65 5.62 1.16
C GLN A 320 21.14 5.83 -0.28
N ARG A 321 20.36 6.54 -1.12
CA ARG A 321 20.78 6.88 -2.49
C ARG A 321 21.81 7.99 -2.49
N ASP A 322 22.56 8.10 -3.59
CA ASP A 322 23.51 9.19 -3.80
C ASP A 322 22.80 10.56 -3.83
N GLU A 323 23.60 11.62 -3.61
CA GLU A 323 23.08 12.99 -3.52
C GLU A 323 22.43 13.49 -4.83
N GLU A 324 22.93 13.06 -5.98
CA GLU A 324 22.37 13.47 -7.27
C GLU A 324 20.97 12.87 -7.45
N THR A 325 20.80 11.59 -7.18
CA THR A 325 19.49 10.91 -7.19
C THR A 325 18.52 11.56 -6.20
N LYS A 326 18.92 11.87 -4.97
CA LYS A 326 18.07 12.52 -3.99
C LYS A 326 17.63 13.92 -4.39
N LYS A 327 18.52 14.71 -4.98
CA LYS A 327 18.20 16.03 -5.52
C LYS A 327 17.27 15.95 -6.72
N ALA A 328 17.45 14.97 -7.59
CA ALA A 328 16.54 14.73 -8.71
C ALA A 328 15.13 14.38 -8.21
N ILE A 329 15.00 13.50 -7.20
CA ILE A 329 13.72 13.18 -6.57
C ILE A 329 13.05 14.44 -6.00
N PHE A 330 13.81 15.27 -5.29
CA PHE A 330 13.31 16.54 -4.74
C PHE A 330 12.78 17.48 -5.85
N VAL A 331 13.50 17.60 -6.97
CA VAL A 331 13.09 18.43 -8.11
C VAL A 331 11.79 17.90 -8.72
N MET A 332 11.65 16.59 -8.89
CA MET A 332 10.43 15.99 -9.43
C MET A 332 9.23 16.20 -8.49
N TRP A 333 9.40 16.05 -7.19
CA TRP A 333 8.36 16.33 -6.20
C TRP A 333 7.95 17.81 -6.22
N ARG A 334 8.91 18.72 -6.30
CA ARG A 334 8.66 20.16 -6.36
C ARG A 334 7.85 20.52 -7.62
N ASP A 335 8.25 20.01 -8.77
CA ASP A 335 7.54 20.22 -10.04
C ASP A 335 6.10 19.70 -9.96
N PHE A 336 5.93 18.49 -9.46
CA PHE A 336 4.62 17.87 -9.26
C PHE A 336 3.72 18.68 -8.32
N LEU A 337 4.22 19.06 -7.15
CA LEU A 337 3.45 19.85 -6.18
C LEU A 337 3.09 21.23 -6.74
N GLY A 338 4.01 21.90 -7.43
CA GLY A 338 3.76 23.21 -8.05
C GLY A 338 2.70 23.15 -9.14
N ARG A 339 2.71 22.10 -9.96
CA ARG A 339 1.77 21.93 -11.08
C ARG A 339 0.39 21.50 -10.60
N GLU A 340 0.29 20.54 -9.68
CA GLU A 340 -0.98 19.90 -9.33
C GLU A 340 -1.63 20.50 -8.08
N PHE A 341 -0.85 21.16 -7.20
CA PHE A 341 -1.31 21.64 -5.89
C PHE A 341 -0.96 23.11 -5.58
N GLY A 342 -0.67 23.94 -6.60
CA GLY A 342 -0.25 25.31 -6.41
C GLY A 342 -1.21 26.21 -5.62
N GLY A 343 -2.47 25.80 -5.44
CA GLY A 343 -3.48 26.53 -4.65
C GLY A 343 -3.69 25.97 -3.23
N PHE A 344 -2.95 24.93 -2.83
CA PHE A 344 -3.13 24.28 -1.53
C PHE A 344 -2.05 24.73 -0.54
N SER A 345 -2.39 24.73 0.74
CA SER A 345 -1.44 24.91 1.84
C SER A 345 -1.93 24.19 3.09
N SER A 346 -1.03 23.58 3.84
CA SER A 346 -1.36 22.86 5.06
C SER A 346 -1.79 23.80 6.20
N ALA A 347 -2.77 23.39 6.98
CA ALA A 347 -3.11 24.05 8.24
C ALA A 347 -2.03 23.83 9.32
N ASP A 348 -1.25 22.74 9.26
CA ASP A 348 -0.16 22.45 10.22
C ASP A 348 1.03 23.38 10.00
N PRO A 349 1.38 24.22 11.01
CA PRO A 349 2.53 25.10 10.90
C PRO A 349 3.88 24.38 10.69
N PHE A 350 3.97 23.11 11.06
CA PHE A 350 5.19 22.33 10.82
C PHE A 350 5.27 21.88 9.36
N LEU A 351 4.20 21.35 8.79
CA LEU A 351 4.15 21.01 7.37
C LEU A 351 4.36 22.22 6.46
N ARG A 352 3.90 23.42 6.87
CA ARG A 352 4.21 24.66 6.13
C ARG A 352 5.71 24.97 6.00
N LYS A 353 6.56 24.42 6.86
CA LYS A 353 8.03 24.54 6.70
C LYS A 353 8.53 23.65 5.56
N LEU A 354 7.94 22.46 5.40
CA LEU A 354 8.20 21.58 4.25
C LEU A 354 7.77 22.27 2.95
N GLU A 355 6.53 22.78 2.91
CA GLU A 355 5.99 23.50 1.76
C GLU A 355 6.90 24.66 1.34
N ARG A 356 7.34 25.46 2.29
CA ARG A 356 8.27 26.57 2.03
C ARG A 356 9.60 26.07 1.48
N ALA A 357 10.20 25.05 2.10
CA ALA A 357 11.46 24.48 1.64
C ALA A 357 11.37 23.97 0.18
N VAL A 358 10.25 23.35 -0.18
CA VAL A 358 9.98 22.88 -1.55
C VAL A 358 9.78 24.06 -2.51
N HIS A 359 8.95 25.05 -2.13
CA HIS A 359 8.69 26.23 -2.94
C HIS A 359 9.96 27.05 -3.20
N ASP A 360 10.74 27.32 -2.16
CA ASP A 360 11.95 28.16 -2.22
C ASP A 360 13.16 27.41 -2.80
N ARG A 361 13.02 26.15 -3.20
CA ARG A 361 14.10 25.30 -3.71
C ARG A 361 15.22 25.11 -2.67
N ASP A 362 14.88 25.14 -1.38
CA ASP A 362 15.83 24.96 -0.26
C ASP A 362 15.96 23.47 0.06
N TYR A 363 16.75 22.74 -0.75
CA TYR A 363 16.98 21.31 -0.57
C TYR A 363 17.52 20.97 0.83
N PRO A 364 18.49 21.70 1.40
CA PRO A 364 18.95 21.46 2.78
C PRO A 364 17.86 21.61 3.84
N ALA A 365 16.94 22.56 3.68
CA ALA A 365 15.80 22.71 4.60
C ALA A 365 14.79 21.57 4.45
N TYR A 366 14.53 21.12 3.21
CA TYR A 366 13.73 19.95 2.93
C TYR A 366 14.33 18.68 3.57
N GLU A 367 15.62 18.44 3.35
CA GLU A 367 16.34 17.30 3.90
C GLU A 367 16.30 17.29 5.44
N LEU A 368 16.55 18.44 6.05
CA LEU A 368 16.45 18.59 7.51
C LEU A 368 15.03 18.29 8.02
N PHE A 369 14.01 18.78 7.31
CA PHE A 369 12.62 18.50 7.66
C PHE A 369 12.34 17.00 7.64
N CYS A 370 12.66 16.33 6.51
CA CYS A 370 12.40 14.89 6.36
C CYS A 370 13.16 14.05 7.41
N LYS A 371 14.38 14.42 7.77
CA LYS A 371 15.14 13.75 8.84
C LYS A 371 14.48 13.86 10.22
N LEU A 372 13.65 14.87 10.46
CA LEU A 372 13.03 15.19 11.74
C LEU A 372 11.52 14.92 11.77
N ALA A 373 10.88 14.75 10.62
CA ALA A 373 9.48 14.36 10.52
C ALA A 373 9.29 12.88 10.88
N ASP A 374 8.17 12.58 11.55
CA ASP A 374 7.76 11.21 11.91
C ASP A 374 7.06 10.52 10.75
#